data_db089308e5e519750890b77b9681a7b3
#
_entry.id   db089308e5e519750890b77b9681a7b3
#
_cell.length_a   1.000
_cell.length_b   1.000
_cell.length_c   1.000
_cell.angle_alpha   90.00
_cell.angle_beta   90.00
_cell.angle_gamma   90.00
#
_symmetry.space_group_name_H-M   'P 1'
#
loop_
_entity.id
_entity.type
_entity.pdbx_description
1 polymer ?
#
loop_
_entity_poly.entity_id
_entity_poly.type
_entity_poly.pdbx_seq_one_letter_code
_entity_poly.pdbx_strand_id
1 'polypeptide(L)'
;MGSSGASVEATFFGTTTVHLSDGTSGILIDGFLSRPSLLRVALGRVAPDLGRINRALTRAGVTALDALFVAHSHYDHAMDAPEIVKLLGGRLFGSESTLHVGRGSGLSEESMTRIADGDEHTIGSFTVRVLAGVHSPGNRFPGTIEQPLVPPVRASRYRDGGCFSFFITHPGGSLLIHPSANFVPGRFDGLDADVLYLAVGALGVQPQQFQSDYWRHVVEATRPDLIVPIHWDDFFVSLDRRLRPLPAVFDRFAVTKAFLDRKSAESGIPVRFPEPFEMIRPFAR
;
A
#
# COMPACT_ATOMS: atom_id res chain seq x y z
N MET A 1 3.94 34.62 14.36
CA MET A 1 4.46 33.36 14.96
C MET A 1 3.99 32.27 14.02
N GLY A 2 4.85 31.83 13.11
CA GLY A 2 4.53 30.73 12.19
C GLY A 2 4.49 29.45 13.00
N SER A 3 3.34 28.77 13.04
CA SER A 3 3.27 27.41 13.55
C SER A 3 4.18 26.59 12.64
N SER A 4 5.26 26.05 13.17
CA SER A 4 5.99 24.98 12.51
C SER A 4 5.04 23.78 12.49
N GLY A 5 4.21 23.69 11.44
CA GLY A 5 3.39 22.52 11.21
C GLY A 5 4.32 21.30 11.23
N ALA A 6 3.99 20.29 12.02
CA ALA A 6 4.77 19.06 12.09
C ALA A 6 4.97 18.53 10.66
N SER A 7 6.23 18.31 10.29
CA SER A 7 6.58 17.83 8.94
C SER A 7 6.22 16.36 8.83
N VAL A 8 5.36 15.99 7.91
CA VAL A 8 5.06 14.59 7.62
C VAL A 8 6.27 13.93 6.95
N GLU A 9 6.64 12.79 7.45
CA GLU A 9 7.64 11.89 6.89
C GLU A 9 6.95 10.63 6.35
N ALA A 10 7.33 10.22 5.14
CA ALA A 10 6.83 9.03 4.49
C ALA A 10 7.98 8.08 4.18
N THR A 11 7.94 6.86 4.69
CA THR A 11 8.95 5.83 4.47
C THR A 11 8.37 4.68 3.66
N PHE A 12 8.99 4.39 2.51
CA PHE A 12 8.60 3.27 1.65
C PHE A 12 9.38 2.01 2.01
N PHE A 13 8.70 0.88 2.16
CA PHE A 13 9.33 -0.41 2.44
C PHE A 13 9.41 -1.32 1.20
N GLY A 14 8.57 -1.07 0.22
CA GLY A 14 8.39 -1.91 -0.95
C GLY A 14 6.97 -2.44 -1.06
N THR A 15 6.61 -3.02 -2.21
CA THR A 15 5.24 -3.37 -2.59
C THR A 15 4.33 -2.13 -2.47
N THR A 16 3.43 -2.12 -1.51
CA THR A 16 2.56 -0.98 -1.18
C THR A 16 2.71 -0.52 0.26
N THR A 17 3.69 -1.07 0.99
CA THR A 17 3.90 -0.74 2.40
C THR A 17 4.54 0.62 2.54
N VAL A 18 3.79 1.58 3.07
CA VAL A 18 4.19 2.98 3.30
C VAL A 18 3.86 3.38 4.73
N HIS A 19 4.86 3.83 5.47
CA HIS A 19 4.69 4.42 6.79
C HIS A 19 4.66 5.94 6.69
N LEU A 20 3.68 6.56 7.33
CA LEU A 20 3.53 8.00 7.46
C LEU A 20 3.63 8.37 8.93
N SER A 21 4.41 9.42 9.24
CA SER A 21 4.49 9.97 10.60
C SER A 21 4.63 11.49 10.58
N ASP A 22 3.99 12.15 11.52
CA ASP A 22 4.18 13.57 11.83
C ASP A 22 5.05 13.80 13.08
N GLY A 23 5.68 12.73 13.59
CA GLY A 23 6.45 12.70 14.81
C GLY A 23 5.61 12.52 16.08
N THR A 24 4.28 12.60 15.99
CA THR A 24 3.31 12.40 17.09
C THR A 24 2.46 11.17 16.84
N SER A 25 2.01 11.00 15.61
CA SER A 25 1.18 9.88 15.18
C SER A 25 1.83 9.14 14.01
N GLY A 26 1.61 7.81 13.96
CA GLY A 26 2.12 6.93 12.93
C GLY A 26 1.02 6.11 12.27
N ILE A 27 0.97 6.12 10.94
CA ILE A 27 0.08 5.29 10.12
C ILE A 27 0.90 4.40 9.22
N LEU A 28 0.54 3.13 9.12
CA LEU A 28 1.09 2.21 8.11
C LEU A 28 0.00 1.81 7.11
N ILE A 29 0.31 1.87 5.84
CA ILE A 29 -0.52 1.33 4.78
C ILE A 29 0.07 0.00 4.34
N ASP A 30 -0.73 -1.04 4.38
CA ASP A 30 -0.38 -2.42 4.19
C ASP A 30 0.74 -2.94 5.11
N GLY A 31 0.87 -4.24 5.23
CA GLY A 31 1.89 -4.86 6.07
C GLY A 31 2.50 -6.06 5.37
N PHE A 32 3.58 -5.84 4.60
CA PHE A 32 4.25 -6.93 3.91
C PHE A 32 5.78 -6.81 3.95
N LEU A 33 6.34 -7.28 5.05
CA LEU A 33 7.78 -7.20 5.36
C LEU A 33 8.48 -8.57 5.28
N SER A 34 7.73 -9.67 5.44
CA SER A 34 8.26 -11.05 5.43
C SER A 34 8.76 -11.50 4.06
N ARG A 35 8.10 -11.13 2.98
CA ARG A 35 8.48 -11.42 1.59
C ARG A 35 8.92 -12.88 1.36
N PRO A 36 8.00 -13.84 1.44
CA PRO A 36 8.31 -15.24 1.17
C PRO A 36 8.78 -15.43 -0.28
N SER A 37 9.73 -16.34 -0.50
CA SER A 37 10.23 -16.62 -1.84
C SER A 37 9.13 -17.10 -2.79
N LEU A 38 9.29 -16.88 -4.10
CA LEU A 38 8.35 -17.34 -5.13
C LEU A 38 8.04 -18.84 -5.01
N LEU A 39 9.06 -19.67 -4.75
CA LEU A 39 8.86 -21.11 -4.57
C LEU A 39 7.94 -21.43 -3.39
N ARG A 40 8.11 -20.72 -2.26
CA ARG A 40 7.25 -20.87 -1.09
C ARG A 40 5.81 -20.43 -1.37
N VAL A 41 5.63 -19.34 -2.09
CA VAL A 41 4.30 -18.84 -2.48
C VAL A 41 3.59 -19.79 -3.44
N ALA A 42 4.33 -20.33 -4.43
CA ALA A 42 3.76 -21.19 -5.46
C ALA A 42 3.42 -22.60 -4.96
N LEU A 43 4.31 -23.21 -4.18
CA LEU A 43 4.21 -24.63 -3.83
C LEU A 43 4.04 -24.88 -2.32
N GLY A 44 4.35 -23.91 -1.47
CA GLY A 44 4.39 -24.05 -0.03
C GLY A 44 3.22 -23.43 0.70
N ARG A 45 3.52 -23.11 1.96
CA ARG A 45 2.65 -22.32 2.84
C ARG A 45 3.38 -21.05 3.27
N VAL A 46 2.65 -19.95 3.40
CA VAL A 46 3.17 -18.66 3.82
C VAL A 46 2.72 -18.35 5.25
N ALA A 47 3.58 -17.65 5.95
CA ALA A 47 3.33 -17.14 7.30
C ALA A 47 4.21 -15.90 7.51
N PRO A 48 3.84 -15.01 8.45
CA PRO A 48 4.70 -13.93 8.90
C PRO A 48 6.06 -14.45 9.40
N ASP A 49 7.12 -13.70 9.09
CA ASP A 49 8.48 -13.93 9.59
C ASP A 49 8.85 -12.79 10.54
N LEU A 50 8.66 -13.02 11.84
CA LEU A 50 8.89 -12.00 12.88
C LEU A 50 10.30 -11.43 12.85
N GLY A 51 11.30 -12.26 12.47
CA GLY A 51 12.68 -11.81 12.36
C GLY A 51 12.86 -10.78 11.23
N ARG A 52 12.22 -11.01 10.08
CA ARG A 52 12.25 -10.05 8.96
C ARG A 52 11.43 -8.80 9.26
N ILE A 53 10.26 -8.96 9.87
CA ILE A 53 9.40 -7.84 10.30
C ILE A 53 10.19 -6.93 11.24
N ASN A 54 10.76 -7.48 12.32
CA ASN A 54 11.52 -6.70 13.29
C ASN A 54 12.73 -5.98 12.65
N ARG A 55 13.50 -6.67 11.79
CA ARG A 55 14.63 -6.01 11.11
C ARG A 55 14.19 -4.86 10.22
N ALA A 56 13.10 -5.02 9.47
CA ALA A 56 12.60 -3.96 8.59
C ALA A 56 12.12 -2.75 9.41
N LEU A 57 11.34 -2.96 10.47
CA LEU A 57 10.85 -1.91 11.36
C LEU A 57 12.00 -1.18 12.06
N THR A 58 12.97 -1.93 12.61
CA THR A 58 14.15 -1.35 13.26
C THR A 58 14.98 -0.51 12.28
N ARG A 59 15.19 -1.02 11.06
CA ARG A 59 15.94 -0.29 10.02
C ARG A 59 15.26 1.03 9.64
N ALA A 60 13.95 1.07 9.63
CA ALA A 60 13.17 2.27 9.35
C ALA A 60 12.97 3.18 10.57
N GLY A 61 13.40 2.76 11.77
CA GLY A 61 13.19 3.51 13.00
C GLY A 61 11.73 3.57 13.46
N VAL A 62 10.87 2.66 13.00
CA VAL A 62 9.45 2.62 13.39
C VAL A 62 9.31 1.83 14.68
N THR A 63 8.93 2.52 15.75
CA THR A 63 8.87 1.96 17.11
C THR A 63 7.47 1.94 17.72
N ALA A 64 6.53 2.67 17.14
CA ALA A 64 5.13 2.72 17.55
C ALA A 64 4.23 2.97 16.33
N LEU A 65 2.97 2.60 16.44
CA LEU A 65 1.98 2.77 15.40
C LEU A 65 0.62 3.06 16.04
N ASP A 66 -0.16 3.99 15.47
CA ASP A 66 -1.54 4.25 15.88
C ASP A 66 -2.54 3.49 15.03
N ALA A 67 -2.26 3.35 13.72
CA ALA A 67 -3.15 2.66 12.79
C ALA A 67 -2.38 1.94 11.68
N LEU A 68 -2.89 0.77 11.29
CA LEU A 68 -2.46 0.03 10.10
C LEU A 68 -3.68 -0.22 9.21
N PHE A 69 -3.69 0.39 8.02
CA PHE A 69 -4.74 0.22 7.03
C PHE A 69 -4.32 -0.78 5.97
N VAL A 70 -5.17 -1.76 5.67
CA VAL A 70 -4.91 -2.78 4.65
C VAL A 70 -5.83 -2.55 3.46
N ALA A 71 -5.21 -2.40 2.28
CA ALA A 71 -5.93 -2.11 1.04
C ALA A 71 -6.77 -3.28 0.54
N HIS A 72 -6.23 -4.49 0.65
CA HIS A 72 -6.95 -5.73 0.35
C HIS A 72 -6.23 -6.93 0.98
N SER A 73 -6.91 -8.06 1.08
CA SER A 73 -6.45 -9.15 1.96
C SER A 73 -5.53 -10.17 1.28
N HIS A 74 -4.93 -9.87 0.11
CA HIS A 74 -3.87 -10.72 -0.43
C HIS A 74 -2.67 -10.79 0.52
N TYR A 75 -1.91 -11.89 0.44
CA TYR A 75 -0.80 -12.14 1.35
C TYR A 75 0.27 -11.04 1.31
N ASP A 76 0.49 -10.43 0.13
CA ASP A 76 1.46 -9.36 -0.11
C ASP A 76 0.99 -7.97 0.35
N HIS A 77 -0.17 -7.91 1.01
CA HIS A 77 -0.70 -6.72 1.69
C HIS A 77 -1.01 -7.00 3.17
N ALA A 78 -1.71 -8.11 3.47
CA ALA A 78 -2.32 -8.34 4.77
C ALA A 78 -1.54 -9.30 5.69
N MET A 79 -0.63 -10.14 5.15
CA MET A 79 -0.09 -11.28 5.90
C MET A 79 0.62 -10.90 7.20
N ASP A 80 1.43 -9.85 7.17
CA ASP A 80 2.22 -9.43 8.32
C ASP A 80 1.51 -8.37 9.18
N ALA A 81 0.42 -7.78 8.68
CA ALA A 81 -0.27 -6.67 9.32
C ALA A 81 -0.67 -6.95 10.78
N PRO A 82 -1.25 -8.12 11.12
CA PRO A 82 -1.56 -8.43 12.52
C PRO A 82 -0.33 -8.51 13.43
N GLU A 83 0.77 -9.06 12.93
CA GLU A 83 2.01 -9.19 13.72
C GLU A 83 2.65 -7.81 13.96
N ILE A 84 2.58 -6.91 12.96
CA ILE A 84 3.04 -5.53 13.10
C ILE A 84 2.24 -4.80 14.18
N VAL A 85 0.90 -4.93 14.17
CA VAL A 85 0.03 -4.34 15.20
C VAL A 85 0.35 -4.88 16.59
N LYS A 86 0.60 -6.19 16.73
CA LYS A 86 1.03 -6.78 18.03
C LYS A 86 2.36 -6.24 18.52
N LEU A 87 3.29 -5.96 17.62
CA LEU A 87 4.64 -5.48 17.96
C LEU A 87 4.68 -3.98 18.29
N LEU A 88 3.94 -3.17 17.54
CA LEU A 88 4.05 -1.71 17.60
C LEU A 88 2.87 -1.04 18.30
N GLY A 89 1.81 -1.80 18.57
CA GLY A 89 0.53 -1.24 19.02
C GLY A 89 -0.32 -0.72 17.86
N GLY A 90 -1.33 0.08 18.20
CA GLY A 90 -2.28 0.63 17.26
C GLY A 90 -3.43 -0.32 16.91
N ARG A 91 -4.15 0.00 15.84
CA ARG A 91 -5.35 -0.70 15.42
C ARG A 91 -5.24 -1.13 13.95
N LEU A 92 -5.73 -2.33 13.63
CA LEU A 92 -5.85 -2.84 12.28
C LEU A 92 -7.16 -2.36 11.63
N PHE A 93 -7.07 -1.72 10.47
CA PHE A 93 -8.19 -1.30 9.65
C PHE A 93 -8.20 -2.08 8.34
N GLY A 94 -9.33 -2.67 7.97
CA GLY A 94 -9.42 -3.40 6.71
C GLY A 94 -10.82 -3.97 6.45
N SER A 95 -10.97 -4.69 5.35
CA SER A 95 -12.19 -5.41 5.03
C SER A 95 -12.48 -6.51 6.07
N GLU A 96 -13.69 -7.08 6.05
CA GLU A 96 -13.99 -8.25 6.90
C GLU A 96 -13.01 -9.40 6.66
N SER A 97 -12.56 -9.60 5.42
CA SER A 97 -11.51 -10.57 5.08
C SER A 97 -10.18 -10.27 5.79
N THR A 98 -9.79 -9.00 5.87
CA THR A 98 -8.61 -8.57 6.62
C THR A 98 -8.79 -8.83 8.12
N LEU A 99 -9.97 -8.59 8.66
CA LEU A 99 -10.26 -8.90 10.07
C LEU A 99 -10.15 -10.41 10.35
N HIS A 100 -10.53 -11.25 9.39
CA HIS A 100 -10.31 -12.70 9.52
C HIS A 100 -8.83 -13.09 9.48
N VAL A 101 -7.97 -12.33 8.80
CA VAL A 101 -6.50 -12.50 8.93
C VAL A 101 -6.05 -12.10 10.34
N GLY A 102 -6.56 -11.00 10.88
CA GLY A 102 -6.30 -10.54 12.24
C GLY A 102 -6.73 -11.58 13.30
N ARG A 103 -7.97 -12.06 13.21
CA ARG A 103 -8.50 -13.13 14.12
C ARG A 103 -7.66 -14.38 14.06
N GLY A 104 -7.26 -14.82 12.85
CA GLY A 104 -6.41 -15.99 12.66
C GLY A 104 -5.03 -15.85 13.26
N SER A 105 -4.53 -14.63 13.41
CA SER A 105 -3.30 -14.30 14.12
C SER A 105 -3.49 -14.00 15.60
N GLY A 106 -4.73 -14.04 16.12
CA GLY A 106 -5.03 -13.82 17.53
C GLY A 106 -5.12 -12.37 17.97
N LEU A 107 -5.41 -11.43 17.05
CA LEU A 107 -5.81 -10.06 17.45
C LEU A 107 -7.19 -10.07 18.09
N SER A 108 -7.37 -9.23 19.11
CA SER A 108 -8.68 -8.99 19.71
C SER A 108 -9.57 -8.14 18.80
N GLU A 109 -10.90 -8.30 18.90
CA GLU A 109 -11.84 -7.47 18.13
C GLU A 109 -11.65 -5.97 18.42
N GLU A 110 -11.26 -5.61 19.64
CA GLU A 110 -10.99 -4.24 20.04
C GLU A 110 -9.78 -3.61 19.32
N SER A 111 -8.85 -4.46 18.85
CA SER A 111 -7.67 -4.02 18.09
C SER A 111 -7.92 -3.93 16.59
N MET A 112 -9.16 -4.14 16.15
CA MET A 112 -9.52 -4.19 14.74
C MET A 112 -10.72 -3.29 14.44
N THR A 113 -10.77 -2.75 13.23
CA THR A 113 -11.90 -1.96 12.73
C THR A 113 -12.18 -2.34 11.27
N ARG A 114 -13.41 -2.77 10.99
CA ARG A 114 -13.85 -2.95 9.61
C ARG A 114 -14.03 -1.60 8.94
N ILE A 115 -13.52 -1.47 7.71
CA ILE A 115 -13.69 -0.28 6.89
C ILE A 115 -14.62 -0.56 5.70
N ALA A 116 -15.27 0.51 5.24
CA ALA A 116 -16.15 0.53 4.09
C ALA A 116 -15.90 1.79 3.23
N ASP A 117 -16.48 1.81 2.04
CA ASP A 117 -16.43 2.97 1.15
C ASP A 117 -17.01 4.22 1.81
N GLY A 118 -16.25 5.31 1.77
CA GLY A 118 -16.63 6.60 2.32
C GLY A 118 -16.34 6.79 3.80
N ASP A 119 -15.87 5.75 4.51
CA ASP A 119 -15.48 5.91 5.91
C ASP A 119 -14.34 6.92 6.06
N GLU A 120 -14.38 7.69 7.13
CA GLU A 120 -13.32 8.61 7.52
C GLU A 120 -12.85 8.30 8.95
N HIS A 121 -11.54 8.18 9.11
CA HIS A 121 -10.88 7.87 10.39
C HIS A 121 -9.85 8.92 10.73
N THR A 122 -9.98 9.53 11.91
CA THR A 122 -9.00 10.50 12.42
C THR A 122 -7.97 9.78 13.28
N ILE A 123 -6.70 9.91 12.93
CA ILE A 123 -5.55 9.33 13.61
C ILE A 123 -4.55 10.47 13.93
N GLY A 124 -4.61 11.00 15.13
CA GLY A 124 -3.86 12.21 15.47
C GLY A 124 -4.23 13.38 14.57
N SER A 125 -3.26 13.93 13.84
CA SER A 125 -3.47 15.00 12.85
C SER A 125 -3.86 14.49 11.45
N PHE A 126 -3.84 13.18 11.23
CA PHE A 126 -4.23 12.59 9.95
C PHE A 126 -5.73 12.30 9.90
N THR A 127 -6.37 12.56 8.78
CA THR A 127 -7.69 12.04 8.45
C THR A 127 -7.56 11.11 7.23
N VAL A 128 -7.97 9.87 7.38
CA VAL A 128 -7.91 8.83 6.35
C VAL A 128 -9.32 8.57 5.84
N ARG A 129 -9.57 8.93 4.58
CA ARG A 129 -10.80 8.61 3.86
C ARG A 129 -10.62 7.34 3.04
N VAL A 130 -11.50 6.38 3.24
CA VAL A 130 -11.50 5.09 2.56
C VAL A 130 -12.29 5.18 1.26
N LEU A 131 -11.69 4.74 0.15
CA LEU A 131 -12.27 4.78 -1.18
C LEU A 131 -12.26 3.37 -1.77
N ALA A 132 -13.43 2.75 -1.92
CA ALA A 132 -13.53 1.45 -2.55
C ALA A 132 -13.10 1.51 -4.02
N GLY A 133 -12.38 0.51 -4.45
CA GLY A 133 -11.86 0.36 -5.80
C GLY A 133 -11.94 -1.06 -6.29
N VAL A 134 -11.15 -1.37 -7.30
CA VAL A 134 -11.05 -2.69 -7.91
C VAL A 134 -9.58 -3.12 -7.95
N HIS A 135 -9.35 -4.41 -7.77
CA HIS A 135 -8.01 -4.99 -7.84
C HIS A 135 -7.46 -4.90 -9.28
N SER A 136 -6.14 -4.80 -9.42
CA SER A 136 -5.45 -4.82 -10.71
C SER A 136 -5.90 -6.01 -11.58
N PRO A 137 -5.96 -5.89 -12.91
CA PRO A 137 -6.36 -6.97 -13.79
C PRO A 137 -5.50 -8.22 -13.58
N GLY A 138 -6.12 -9.40 -13.69
CA GLY A 138 -5.44 -10.67 -13.46
C GLY A 138 -5.42 -11.11 -11.98
N ASN A 139 -6.38 -10.63 -11.19
CA ASN A 139 -6.58 -11.09 -9.82
C ASN A 139 -6.60 -12.62 -9.72
N ARG A 140 -5.58 -13.19 -9.05
CA ARG A 140 -5.41 -14.65 -8.94
C ARG A 140 -6.23 -15.30 -7.85
N PHE A 141 -6.60 -14.53 -6.82
CA PHE A 141 -7.28 -15.04 -5.63
C PHE A 141 -8.47 -14.16 -5.26
N PRO A 142 -9.47 -14.05 -6.16
CA PRO A 142 -10.66 -13.25 -5.89
C PRO A 142 -11.54 -13.88 -4.83
N GLY A 143 -12.39 -13.06 -4.18
CA GLY A 143 -13.40 -13.47 -3.23
C GLY A 143 -13.08 -13.09 -1.80
N THR A 144 -13.79 -13.70 -0.83
CA THR A 144 -13.74 -13.35 0.59
C THR A 144 -13.06 -14.42 1.43
N ILE A 145 -12.50 -13.99 2.56
CA ILE A 145 -12.06 -14.88 3.65
C ILE A 145 -13.19 -14.86 4.67
N GLU A 146 -13.83 -16.01 4.90
CA GLU A 146 -15.08 -16.11 5.68
C GLU A 146 -14.86 -16.66 7.11
N GLN A 147 -13.63 -17.06 7.42
CA GLN A 147 -13.26 -17.64 8.72
C GLN A 147 -11.86 -17.20 9.12
N PRO A 148 -11.52 -17.19 10.42
CA PRO A 148 -10.17 -16.88 10.88
C PRO A 148 -9.09 -17.63 10.10
N LEU A 149 -8.16 -16.90 9.48
CA LEU A 149 -7.09 -17.46 8.66
C LEU A 149 -5.84 -17.66 9.50
N VAL A 150 -5.63 -18.89 9.98
CA VAL A 150 -4.51 -19.22 10.87
C VAL A 150 -3.29 -19.65 10.04
N PRO A 151 -2.20 -18.84 9.98
CA PRO A 151 -0.98 -19.22 9.29
C PRO A 151 -0.24 -20.37 10.03
N PRO A 152 0.56 -21.23 9.29
CA PRO A 152 0.89 -21.12 7.89
C PRO A 152 -0.16 -21.73 6.95
N VAL A 153 -0.53 -21.01 5.90
CA VAL A 153 -1.51 -21.43 4.89
C VAL A 153 -0.97 -21.23 3.47
N ARG A 154 -1.64 -21.80 2.46
CA ARG A 154 -1.32 -21.50 1.07
C ARG A 154 -1.63 -20.05 0.76
N ALA A 155 -0.82 -19.37 -0.06
CA ALA A 155 -1.03 -17.99 -0.48
C ALA A 155 -2.44 -17.77 -1.09
N SER A 156 -2.99 -18.76 -1.79
CA SER A 156 -4.35 -18.74 -2.36
C SER A 156 -5.49 -18.67 -1.32
N ARG A 157 -5.19 -18.83 -0.04
CA ARG A 157 -6.19 -18.64 1.03
C ARG A 157 -6.36 -17.17 1.39
N TYR A 158 -5.38 -16.34 1.08
CA TYR A 158 -5.46 -14.89 1.18
C TYR A 158 -6.21 -14.35 -0.05
N ARG A 159 -7.52 -14.25 0.06
CA ARG A 159 -8.39 -13.70 -0.98
C ARG A 159 -8.46 -12.20 -0.86
N ASP A 160 -8.75 -11.48 -1.97
CA ASP A 160 -8.71 -10.01 -2.00
C ASP A 160 -9.67 -9.35 -0.99
N GLY A 161 -10.87 -9.86 -0.82
CA GLY A 161 -11.82 -9.37 0.19
C GLY A 161 -12.32 -7.94 -0.02
N GLY A 162 -12.23 -7.42 -1.21
CA GLY A 162 -12.45 -6.01 -1.53
C GLY A 162 -11.13 -5.25 -1.65
N CYS A 163 -11.14 -4.12 -2.37
CA CYS A 163 -9.95 -3.32 -2.62
C CYS A 163 -10.23 -1.85 -2.29
N PHE A 164 -9.30 -1.21 -1.59
CA PHE A 164 -9.42 0.18 -1.14
C PHE A 164 -8.20 1.01 -1.56
N SER A 165 -8.46 2.30 -1.74
CA SER A 165 -7.47 3.37 -1.77
C SER A 165 -7.69 4.28 -0.58
N PHE A 166 -6.66 5.02 -0.16
CA PHE A 166 -6.71 5.87 1.01
C PHE A 166 -6.33 7.30 0.63
N PHE A 167 -7.31 8.21 0.74
CA PHE A 167 -7.04 9.63 0.64
C PHE A 167 -6.76 10.16 2.04
N ILE A 168 -5.56 10.65 2.26
CA ILE A 168 -5.06 11.03 3.57
C ILE A 168 -4.78 12.52 3.58
N THR A 169 -5.41 13.24 4.49
CA THR A 169 -5.20 14.67 4.71
C THR A 169 -4.51 14.92 6.04
N HIS A 170 -3.67 15.93 6.07
CA HIS A 170 -2.94 16.43 7.22
C HIS A 170 -2.82 17.95 7.10
N PRO A 171 -2.68 18.74 8.18
CA PRO A 171 -2.48 20.20 8.07
C PRO A 171 -1.32 20.63 7.16
N GLY A 172 -0.37 19.74 6.88
CA GLY A 172 0.76 19.99 5.97
C GLY A 172 0.47 19.72 4.50
N GLY A 173 -0.61 18.99 4.17
CA GLY A 173 -0.95 18.62 2.79
C GLY A 173 -1.80 17.36 2.69
N SER A 174 -1.95 16.85 1.47
CA SER A 174 -2.78 15.69 1.15
C SER A 174 -2.03 14.66 0.30
N LEU A 175 -2.36 13.40 0.48
CA LEU A 175 -1.82 12.33 -0.36
C LEU A 175 -2.88 11.27 -0.65
N LEU A 176 -2.81 10.68 -1.84
CA LEU A 176 -3.58 9.51 -2.20
C LEU A 176 -2.63 8.31 -2.27
N ILE A 177 -2.92 7.28 -1.49
CA ILE A 177 -2.28 5.96 -1.65
C ILE A 177 -3.26 5.07 -2.40
N HIS A 178 -2.88 4.68 -3.62
CA HIS A 178 -3.65 3.84 -4.52
C HIS A 178 -2.91 2.52 -4.77
N PRO A 179 -3.16 1.48 -3.95
CA PRO A 179 -2.30 0.30 -3.86
C PRO A 179 -2.54 -0.76 -4.94
N SER A 180 -3.49 -0.55 -5.85
CA SER A 180 -3.81 -1.53 -6.90
C SER A 180 -3.96 -0.84 -8.25
N ALA A 181 -3.25 -1.34 -9.30
CA ALA A 181 -3.19 -0.71 -10.61
C ALA A 181 -4.47 -0.96 -11.43
N ASN A 182 -5.56 -0.35 -11.01
CA ASN A 182 -6.86 -0.35 -11.67
C ASN A 182 -7.62 0.94 -11.32
N PHE A 183 -8.77 1.18 -11.93
CA PHE A 183 -9.55 2.38 -11.71
C PHE A 183 -11.06 2.11 -11.77
N VAL A 184 -11.81 2.97 -11.11
CA VAL A 184 -13.26 3.13 -11.29
C VAL A 184 -13.47 4.54 -11.83
N PRO A 185 -14.05 4.71 -13.02
CA PRO A 185 -14.28 6.04 -13.60
C PRO A 185 -15.01 6.98 -12.63
N GLY A 186 -14.50 8.21 -12.47
CA GLY A 186 -15.08 9.21 -11.59
C GLY A 186 -14.81 9.03 -10.09
N ARG A 187 -14.13 7.95 -9.68
CA ARG A 187 -13.89 7.65 -8.24
C ARG A 187 -13.10 8.75 -7.52
N PHE A 188 -12.17 9.36 -8.20
CA PHE A 188 -11.27 10.37 -7.64
C PHE A 188 -11.61 11.80 -8.08
N ASP A 189 -12.74 11.99 -8.77
CA ASP A 189 -13.16 13.34 -9.21
C ASP A 189 -13.39 14.24 -7.99
N GLY A 190 -12.79 15.43 -8.06
CA GLY A 190 -12.85 16.42 -6.98
C GLY A 190 -11.91 16.16 -5.79
N LEU A 191 -11.01 15.17 -5.89
CA LEU A 191 -9.92 14.99 -4.94
C LEU A 191 -8.64 15.62 -5.51
N ASP A 192 -8.04 16.52 -4.74
CA ASP A 192 -6.73 17.08 -5.03
C ASP A 192 -5.71 16.48 -4.06
N ALA A 193 -4.72 15.75 -4.58
CA ALA A 193 -3.68 15.14 -3.77
C ALA A 193 -2.33 15.78 -4.12
N ASP A 194 -1.63 16.37 -3.16
CA ASP A 194 -0.27 16.90 -3.40
C ASP A 194 0.69 15.78 -3.83
N VAL A 195 0.53 14.58 -3.26
CA VAL A 195 1.35 13.41 -3.61
C VAL A 195 0.48 12.19 -3.88
N LEU A 196 0.77 11.49 -4.98
CA LEU A 196 0.11 10.25 -5.35
C LEU A 196 1.09 9.06 -5.26
N TYR A 197 0.86 8.16 -4.32
CA TYR A 197 1.47 6.83 -4.31
C TYR A 197 0.69 5.92 -5.24
N LEU A 198 1.23 5.68 -6.43
CA LEU A 198 0.55 5.02 -7.55
C LEU A 198 1.04 3.60 -7.74
N ALA A 199 0.18 2.59 -7.49
CA ALA A 199 0.53 1.22 -7.82
C ALA A 199 0.69 1.03 -9.33
N VAL A 200 1.75 0.33 -9.73
CA VAL A 200 2.06 0.09 -11.14
C VAL A 200 2.33 -1.38 -11.46
N GLY A 201 2.13 -2.28 -10.49
CA GLY A 201 2.28 -3.71 -10.68
C GLY A 201 1.36 -4.25 -11.79
N ALA A 202 1.94 -4.99 -12.72
CA ALA A 202 1.28 -5.53 -13.91
C ALA A 202 0.68 -4.48 -14.89
N LEU A 203 1.02 -3.19 -14.75
CA LEU A 203 0.56 -2.15 -15.68
C LEU A 203 1.19 -2.33 -17.08
N GLY A 204 2.46 -2.74 -17.15
CA GLY A 204 3.19 -2.93 -18.39
C GLY A 204 2.72 -4.09 -19.26
N VAL A 205 1.90 -4.99 -18.74
CA VAL A 205 1.27 -6.07 -19.52
C VAL A 205 -0.15 -5.73 -19.95
N GLN A 206 -0.69 -4.59 -19.52
CA GLN A 206 -2.02 -4.14 -19.92
C GLN A 206 -2.01 -3.46 -21.30
N PRO A 207 -3.14 -3.46 -22.02
CA PRO A 207 -3.29 -2.71 -23.27
C PRO A 207 -3.00 -1.21 -23.07
N GLN A 208 -2.48 -0.54 -24.09
CA GLN A 208 -2.19 0.90 -24.05
C GLN A 208 -3.42 1.76 -23.66
N GLN A 209 -4.61 1.36 -24.14
CA GLN A 209 -5.86 2.04 -23.79
C GLN A 209 -6.10 1.99 -22.27
N PHE A 210 -5.91 0.81 -21.65
CA PHE A 210 -6.03 0.66 -20.20
C PHE A 210 -5.02 1.55 -19.44
N GLN A 211 -3.75 1.57 -19.89
CA GLN A 211 -2.73 2.42 -19.29
C GLN A 211 -3.12 3.91 -19.36
N SER A 212 -3.67 4.35 -20.52
CA SER A 212 -4.12 5.73 -20.72
C SER A 212 -5.35 6.07 -19.88
N ASP A 213 -6.31 5.14 -19.78
CA ASP A 213 -7.50 5.32 -18.93
C ASP A 213 -7.13 5.33 -17.45
N TYR A 214 -6.19 4.46 -17.03
CA TYR A 214 -5.65 4.45 -15.66
C TYR A 214 -5.02 5.81 -15.31
N TRP A 215 -4.18 6.35 -16.18
CA TRP A 215 -3.60 7.68 -16.01
C TRP A 215 -4.69 8.76 -15.90
N ARG A 216 -5.64 8.78 -16.81
CA ARG A 216 -6.73 9.75 -16.83
C ARG A 216 -7.58 9.70 -15.56
N HIS A 217 -8.04 8.51 -15.17
CA HIS A 217 -8.99 8.36 -14.04
C HIS A 217 -8.32 8.40 -12.67
N VAL A 218 -7.00 8.29 -12.59
CA VAL A 218 -6.29 8.35 -11.33
C VAL A 218 -5.42 9.60 -11.24
N VAL A 219 -4.49 9.79 -12.16
CA VAL A 219 -3.51 10.89 -12.09
C VAL A 219 -4.14 12.22 -12.48
N GLU A 220 -4.78 12.30 -13.67
CA GLU A 220 -5.38 13.57 -14.11
C GLU A 220 -6.58 13.96 -13.23
N ALA A 221 -7.29 13.01 -12.65
CA ALA A 221 -8.38 13.26 -11.72
C ALA A 221 -7.91 13.87 -10.39
N THR A 222 -6.73 13.47 -9.88
CA THR A 222 -6.19 13.90 -8.58
C THR A 222 -5.14 14.99 -8.66
N ARG A 223 -4.66 15.33 -9.85
CA ARG A 223 -3.73 16.43 -10.14
C ARG A 223 -2.54 16.56 -9.18
N PRO A 224 -1.74 15.49 -8.96
CA PRO A 224 -0.69 15.52 -7.97
C PRO A 224 0.51 16.39 -8.42
N ASP A 225 1.21 16.97 -7.45
CA ASP A 225 2.50 17.65 -7.67
C ASP A 225 3.65 16.63 -7.80
N LEU A 226 3.47 15.42 -7.26
CA LEU A 226 4.46 14.33 -7.30
C LEU A 226 3.77 12.97 -7.40
N ILE A 227 4.27 12.11 -8.28
CA ILE A 227 3.89 10.69 -8.36
C ILE A 227 5.02 9.83 -7.80
N VAL A 228 4.68 8.97 -6.85
CA VAL A 228 5.58 7.96 -6.26
C VAL A 228 5.07 6.57 -6.65
N PRO A 229 5.67 5.92 -7.67
CA PRO A 229 5.25 4.58 -8.07
C PRO A 229 5.53 3.56 -6.96
N ILE A 230 4.51 2.75 -6.64
CA ILE A 230 4.57 1.64 -5.69
C ILE A 230 4.16 0.34 -6.37
N HIS A 231 4.37 -0.81 -5.72
CA HIS A 231 4.07 -2.14 -6.24
C HIS A 231 4.79 -2.47 -7.57
N TRP A 232 5.97 -1.91 -7.77
CA TRP A 232 6.78 -2.14 -8.97
C TRP A 232 7.88 -3.19 -8.78
N ASP A 233 8.17 -3.51 -7.52
CA ASP A 233 9.32 -4.32 -7.12
C ASP A 233 8.99 -5.82 -7.01
N ASP A 234 10.04 -6.63 -7.11
CA ASP A 234 9.99 -8.08 -6.93
C ASP A 234 9.76 -8.41 -5.44
N PHE A 235 8.51 -8.56 -5.08
CA PHE A 235 8.07 -8.83 -3.70
C PHE A 235 8.33 -10.28 -3.22
N PHE A 236 8.97 -11.11 -4.04
CA PHE A 236 9.53 -12.41 -3.63
C PHE A 236 10.96 -12.31 -3.12
N VAL A 237 11.55 -11.11 -3.14
CA VAL A 237 12.91 -10.85 -2.67
C VAL A 237 12.88 -10.11 -1.34
N SER A 238 13.71 -10.57 -0.38
CA SER A 238 13.85 -9.96 0.94
C SER A 238 14.24 -8.48 0.86
N LEU A 239 13.73 -7.66 1.79
CA LEU A 239 14.10 -6.25 1.98
C LEU A 239 15.57 -6.03 2.39
N ASP A 240 16.29 -7.09 2.75
CA ASP A 240 17.74 -7.04 2.98
C ASP A 240 18.55 -6.86 1.68
N ARG A 241 17.87 -6.96 0.52
CA ARG A 241 18.48 -6.80 -0.81
C ARG A 241 17.93 -5.55 -1.48
N ARG A 242 18.68 -5.05 -2.48
CA ARG A 242 18.21 -3.96 -3.34
C ARG A 242 16.92 -4.37 -4.03
N LEU A 243 15.93 -3.48 -4.05
CA LEU A 243 14.71 -3.68 -4.82
C LEU A 243 15.04 -3.74 -6.32
N ARG A 244 14.31 -4.58 -7.02
CA ARG A 244 14.39 -4.74 -8.46
C ARG A 244 12.99 -5.02 -8.98
N PRO A 245 12.69 -4.73 -10.23
CA PRO A 245 11.41 -5.08 -10.83
C PRO A 245 11.14 -6.59 -10.80
N LEU A 246 9.85 -6.94 -10.83
CA LEU A 246 9.42 -8.31 -11.07
C LEU A 246 10.04 -8.86 -12.36
N PRO A 247 10.34 -10.18 -12.42
CA PRO A 247 10.76 -10.83 -13.67
C PRO A 247 9.74 -10.58 -14.79
N ALA A 248 10.22 -10.42 -16.03
CA ALA A 248 9.43 -10.03 -17.19
C ALA A 248 8.27 -11.00 -17.52
N VAL A 249 8.31 -12.23 -16.98
CA VAL A 249 7.22 -13.21 -17.09
C VAL A 249 5.99 -12.82 -16.27
N PHE A 250 6.16 -11.98 -15.23
CA PHE A 250 5.07 -11.49 -14.38
C PHE A 250 4.64 -10.07 -14.70
N ASP A 251 5.61 -9.19 -15.08
CA ASP A 251 5.35 -7.80 -15.43
C ASP A 251 6.40 -7.26 -16.41
N ARG A 252 5.97 -6.41 -17.33
CA ARG A 252 6.85 -5.72 -18.28
C ARG A 252 7.22 -4.35 -17.76
N PHE A 253 7.95 -4.29 -16.66
CA PHE A 253 8.31 -3.05 -15.99
C PHE A 253 8.94 -1.99 -16.92
N ALA A 254 9.73 -2.40 -17.92
CA ALA A 254 10.29 -1.46 -18.90
C ALA A 254 9.20 -0.71 -19.69
N VAL A 255 8.07 -1.38 -19.98
CA VAL A 255 6.91 -0.77 -20.64
C VAL A 255 6.22 0.23 -19.69
N THR A 256 6.01 -0.17 -18.43
CA THR A 256 5.49 0.70 -17.38
C THR A 256 6.35 1.95 -17.22
N LYS A 257 7.66 1.77 -17.11
CA LYS A 257 8.61 2.89 -16.94
C LYS A 257 8.57 3.85 -18.14
N ALA A 258 8.62 3.32 -19.37
CA ALA A 258 8.54 4.14 -20.57
C ALA A 258 7.20 4.91 -20.67
N PHE A 259 6.09 4.29 -20.24
CA PHE A 259 4.79 4.94 -20.17
C PHE A 259 4.81 6.10 -19.16
N LEU A 260 5.30 5.87 -17.93
CA LEU A 260 5.38 6.89 -16.90
C LEU A 260 6.33 8.04 -17.27
N ASP A 261 7.50 7.74 -17.85
CA ASP A 261 8.47 8.74 -18.31
C ASP A 261 7.82 9.67 -19.37
N ARG A 262 7.11 9.09 -20.34
CA ARG A 262 6.40 9.85 -21.36
C ARG A 262 5.31 10.71 -20.74
N LYS A 263 4.47 10.14 -19.87
CA LYS A 263 3.39 10.87 -19.21
C LYS A 263 3.88 11.99 -18.29
N SER A 264 4.99 11.76 -17.60
CA SER A 264 5.67 12.79 -16.80
C SER A 264 6.14 13.95 -17.69
N ALA A 265 6.75 13.65 -18.84
CA ALA A 265 7.18 14.68 -19.79
C ALA A 265 6.01 15.47 -20.42
N GLU A 266 4.89 14.79 -20.73
CA GLU A 266 3.68 15.40 -21.29
C GLU A 266 2.95 16.31 -20.27
N SER A 267 2.87 15.91 -19.01
CA SER A 267 2.10 16.61 -17.96
C SER A 267 2.94 17.60 -17.14
N GLY A 268 4.27 17.44 -17.13
CA GLY A 268 5.16 18.16 -16.22
C GLY A 268 5.17 17.64 -14.79
N ILE A 269 4.38 16.61 -14.49
CA ILE A 269 4.32 16.02 -13.13
C ILE A 269 5.52 15.08 -12.93
N PRO A 270 6.39 15.32 -11.94
CA PRO A 270 7.53 14.46 -11.67
C PRO A 270 7.11 13.08 -11.20
N VAL A 271 7.80 12.05 -11.68
CA VAL A 271 7.66 10.66 -11.25
C VAL A 271 8.95 10.21 -10.57
N ARG A 272 8.87 9.85 -9.29
CA ARG A 272 10.01 9.44 -8.49
C ARG A 272 9.82 8.03 -7.94
N PHE A 273 10.60 7.06 -8.42
CA PHE A 273 10.62 5.71 -7.87
C PHE A 273 11.34 5.72 -6.51
N PRO A 274 10.68 5.29 -5.43
CA PRO A 274 11.29 5.28 -4.10
C PRO A 274 12.24 4.10 -3.94
N GLU A 275 13.35 4.31 -3.22
CA GLU A 275 14.21 3.23 -2.74
C GLU A 275 13.64 2.66 -1.41
N PRO A 276 13.96 1.39 -1.07
CA PRO A 276 13.48 0.81 0.18
C PRO A 276 14.06 1.53 1.38
N PHE A 277 13.22 1.80 2.37
CA PHE A 277 13.54 2.58 3.58
C PHE A 277 13.92 4.04 3.31
N GLU A 278 13.70 4.52 2.09
CA GLU A 278 13.83 5.93 1.81
C GLU A 278 12.71 6.69 2.51
N MET A 279 13.10 7.66 3.33
CA MET A 279 12.19 8.61 3.95
C MET A 279 12.15 9.87 3.09
N ILE A 280 10.97 10.28 2.69
CA ILE A 280 10.73 11.55 2.01
C ILE A 280 9.81 12.43 2.88
N ARG A 281 9.86 13.72 2.65
CA ARG A 281 8.91 14.69 3.21
C ARG A 281 7.95 15.10 2.10
N PRO A 282 6.79 14.46 1.99
CA PRO A 282 5.92 14.58 0.83
C PRO A 282 5.41 16.00 0.61
N PHE A 283 5.33 16.83 1.65
CA PHE A 283 4.80 18.19 1.61
C PHE A 283 5.88 19.28 1.74
N ALA A 284 7.18 18.91 1.72
CA ALA A 284 8.25 19.88 1.70
C ALA A 284 8.32 20.53 0.31
N ARG A 285 8.07 21.83 0.28
CA ARG A 285 8.22 22.70 -0.93
C ARG A 285 9.64 23.23 -1.02
#